data_419c33a30e5367f760caff5c079c5d25
#
_entry.id   419c33a30e5367f760caff5c079c5d25
#
_cell.length_a   1.000
_cell.length_b   1.000
_cell.length_c   1.000
_cell.angle_alpha   90.00
_cell.angle_beta   90.00
_cell.angle_gamma   90.00
#
_symmetry.space_group_name_H-M   'P 1'
#
loop_
_entity.id
_entity.type
_entity.pdbx_description
1 polymer ?
#
loop_
_entity_poly.entity_id
_entity_poly.type
_entity_poly.pdbx_seq_one_letter_code
_entity_poly.pdbx_strand_id
1 'polypeptide(L)'
;LFAPFTKLKLIVVDEEHEQSYKQSEAPRYNARDVAVMRGKLEGATVILGSATPSLESHYNAAVAGKYAHARMLKRSDPRIVLPDVRIIDMRCEETDDGLRPVLSKELIRGVRERISVGEQSIIFLNRRGFAKQMICEDCGFVARCPDCSAAYTYHRKMQILTCHLCGAMVSAYEKCPQCGSEKIRYSGAGTEKVENMAFAVFKDARIARMDSDSMTRPSLYEEILGKFRRGEIDILIGTQMIAKGLDFPNVTFVGVVNADMGLFLPDFRAAERTFQLLTQVAGRAGRGEHRGEVLIQTGNPFNSAITAAANHDCDTFYADELPVREELKFPPYGHVIALHFDGEDPQKIEAYAAQLMERIQPYLDPETEVTEPMPAPIERIKGKFRYMATFRAGKLGRLKQVLRYE
;
A
#
# COMPACT_ATOMS: atom_id res chain seq x y z
N LEU A 1 13.30 -5.31 19.35
CA LEU A 1 13.24 -4.05 20.10
C LEU A 1 13.28 -4.22 21.60
N PHE A 2 12.65 -5.26 22.14
CA PHE A 2 12.50 -5.48 23.60
C PHE A 2 13.50 -6.48 24.18
N ALA A 3 14.46 -6.98 23.40
CA ALA A 3 15.50 -7.88 23.91
C ALA A 3 16.37 -7.17 24.96
N PRO A 4 16.67 -7.81 26.09
CA PRO A 4 17.42 -7.21 27.20
C PRO A 4 18.93 -7.28 26.95
N PHE A 5 19.45 -6.32 26.21
CA PHE A 5 20.90 -6.16 26.01
C PHE A 5 21.52 -5.33 27.15
N THR A 6 22.60 -5.81 27.74
CA THR A 6 23.29 -5.13 28.85
C THR A 6 24.17 -3.96 28.39
N LYS A 7 24.58 -3.92 27.13
CA LYS A 7 25.46 -2.89 26.57
C LYS A 7 25.05 -2.53 25.14
N LEU A 8 23.81 -2.08 24.97
CA LEU A 8 23.32 -1.65 23.68
C LEU A 8 24.03 -0.34 23.26
N LYS A 9 24.67 -0.34 22.09
CA LYS A 9 25.38 0.83 21.55
C LYS A 9 24.85 1.30 20.22
N LEU A 10 24.22 0.43 19.46
CA LEU A 10 23.71 0.73 18.13
C LEU A 10 22.37 0.03 17.89
N ILE A 11 21.44 0.77 17.33
CA ILE A 11 20.16 0.25 16.79
C ILE A 11 20.10 0.67 15.33
N VAL A 12 19.92 -0.27 14.43
CA VAL A 12 19.70 0.01 12.99
C VAL A 12 18.26 -0.37 12.64
N VAL A 13 17.55 0.57 12.04
CA VAL A 13 16.20 0.38 11.48
C VAL A 13 16.31 0.55 9.98
N ASP A 14 16.36 -0.56 9.27
CA ASP A 14 16.40 -0.57 7.82
C ASP A 14 14.99 -0.39 7.24
N GLU A 15 14.87 0.26 6.07
CA GLU A 15 13.59 0.62 5.44
C GLU A 15 12.61 1.25 6.45
N GLU A 16 13.06 2.28 7.18
CA GLU A 16 12.34 2.88 8.33
C GLU A 16 10.92 3.36 8.01
N HIS A 17 10.65 3.61 6.73
CA HIS A 17 9.34 4.02 6.20
C HIS A 17 8.32 2.87 6.15
N GLU A 18 8.76 1.62 6.36
CA GLU A 18 7.91 0.44 6.23
C GLU A 18 6.72 0.45 7.20
N GLN A 19 5.53 0.23 6.63
CA GLN A 19 4.28 0.24 7.42
C GLN A 19 4.19 -0.91 8.42
N SER A 20 4.92 -2.01 8.21
CA SER A 20 4.98 -3.15 9.13
C SER A 20 5.56 -2.78 10.50
N TYR A 21 6.29 -1.68 10.60
CA TYR A 21 6.76 -1.15 11.89
C TYR A 21 5.64 -0.55 12.74
N LYS A 22 4.47 -0.23 12.16
CA LYS A 22 3.30 0.23 12.90
C LYS A 22 2.42 -0.96 13.30
N GLN A 23 2.37 -1.27 14.58
CA GLN A 23 1.51 -2.30 15.13
C GLN A 23 0.06 -1.80 15.20
N SER A 24 -0.87 -2.59 14.64
CA SER A 24 -2.31 -2.29 14.64
C SER A 24 -3.02 -2.77 15.91
N GLU A 25 -2.49 -3.81 16.57
CA GLU A 25 -3.04 -4.37 17.80
C GLU A 25 -2.39 -3.75 19.04
N ALA A 26 -3.06 -3.88 20.18
CA ALA A 26 -2.52 -3.39 21.45
C ALA A 26 -1.34 -4.26 21.94
N PRO A 27 -0.26 -3.62 22.45
CA PRO A 27 0.00 -2.20 22.54
C PRO A 27 0.35 -1.60 21.17
N ARG A 28 -0.40 -0.59 20.75
CA ARG A 28 -0.21 0.08 19.44
C ARG A 28 1.01 0.99 19.48
N TYR A 29 2.12 0.57 18.87
CA TYR A 29 3.34 1.37 18.76
C TYR A 29 3.88 1.37 17.32
N ASN A 30 4.80 2.29 17.06
CA ASN A 30 5.63 2.25 15.87
C ASN A 30 7.04 1.81 16.29
N ALA A 31 7.55 0.73 15.71
CA ALA A 31 8.84 0.16 16.08
C ALA A 31 10.01 1.13 15.82
N ARG A 32 9.95 1.95 14.78
CA ARG A 32 10.91 3.02 14.52
C ARG A 32 10.95 4.02 15.69
N ASP A 33 9.81 4.50 16.14
CA ASP A 33 9.72 5.51 17.21
C ASP A 33 10.17 4.90 18.56
N VAL A 34 9.84 3.62 18.79
CA VAL A 34 10.35 2.88 19.97
C VAL A 34 11.86 2.71 19.91
N ALA A 35 12.44 2.44 18.73
CA ALA A 35 13.89 2.33 18.56
C ALA A 35 14.60 3.64 18.91
N VAL A 36 14.08 4.79 18.43
CA VAL A 36 14.59 6.12 18.74
C VAL A 36 14.50 6.41 20.25
N MET A 37 13.35 6.11 20.87
CA MET A 37 13.17 6.32 22.31
C MET A 37 14.12 5.41 23.14
N ARG A 38 14.25 4.15 22.75
CA ARG A 38 15.17 3.21 23.39
C ARG A 38 16.61 3.68 23.29
N GLY A 39 17.03 4.11 22.10
CA GLY A 39 18.37 4.68 21.90
C GLY A 39 18.64 5.86 22.83
N LYS A 40 17.67 6.76 22.99
CA LYS A 40 17.76 7.89 23.93
C LYS A 40 17.88 7.44 25.39
N LEU A 41 17.11 6.44 25.81
CA LEU A 41 17.11 5.94 27.20
C LEU A 41 18.40 5.17 27.53
N GLU A 42 18.94 4.41 26.60
CA GLU A 42 20.11 3.55 26.82
C GLU A 42 21.44 4.21 26.36
N GLY A 43 21.39 5.42 25.81
CA GLY A 43 22.56 6.12 25.28
C GLY A 43 23.18 5.40 24.07
N ALA A 44 22.32 4.75 23.25
CA ALA A 44 22.73 4.07 22.03
C ALA A 44 22.48 4.94 20.79
N THR A 45 23.38 4.85 19.81
CA THR A 45 23.17 5.47 18.50
C THR A 45 22.04 4.76 17.75
N VAL A 46 21.18 5.55 17.09
CA VAL A 46 20.11 4.98 16.23
C VAL A 46 20.34 5.44 14.80
N ILE A 47 20.36 4.48 13.88
CA ILE A 47 20.43 4.73 12.44
C ILE A 47 19.10 4.34 11.82
N LEU A 48 18.42 5.30 11.20
CA LEU A 48 17.22 5.08 10.39
C LEU A 48 17.64 5.10 8.92
N GLY A 49 17.59 3.96 8.26
CA GLY A 49 17.99 3.82 6.86
C GLY A 49 16.78 3.71 5.94
N SER A 50 16.79 4.45 4.84
CA SER A 50 15.81 4.34 3.77
C SER A 50 16.27 5.06 2.51
N ALA A 51 15.87 4.53 1.35
CA ALA A 51 15.97 5.25 0.07
C ALA A 51 14.88 6.32 -0.06
N THR A 52 13.73 6.11 0.60
CA THR A 52 12.56 6.99 0.61
C THR A 52 12.11 7.20 2.05
N PRO A 53 12.83 7.97 2.86
CA PRO A 53 12.47 8.24 4.25
C PRO A 53 11.00 8.63 4.42
N SER A 54 10.40 8.26 5.55
CA SER A 54 9.08 8.76 5.90
C SER A 54 9.08 10.28 6.05
N LEU A 55 7.97 10.94 5.76
CA LEU A 55 7.85 12.39 5.91
C LEU A 55 8.16 12.84 7.35
N GLU A 56 7.82 12.03 8.35
CA GLU A 56 8.17 12.32 9.74
C GLU A 56 9.69 12.27 10.00
N SER A 57 10.38 11.28 9.43
CA SER A 57 11.86 11.18 9.58
C SER A 57 12.56 12.28 8.80
N HIS A 58 12.11 12.54 7.57
CA HIS A 58 12.64 13.65 6.76
C HIS A 58 12.44 15.00 7.47
N TYR A 59 11.24 15.29 7.97
CA TYR A 59 10.97 16.53 8.70
C TYR A 59 11.84 16.67 9.95
N ASN A 60 11.99 15.59 10.72
CA ASN A 60 12.82 15.62 11.93
C ASN A 60 14.31 15.83 11.63
N ALA A 61 14.78 15.42 10.47
CA ALA A 61 16.16 15.60 10.04
C ALA A 61 16.38 16.96 9.34
N ALA A 62 15.61 17.24 8.29
CA ALA A 62 15.86 18.36 7.39
C ALA A 62 15.23 19.69 7.87
N VAL A 63 14.07 19.64 8.55
CA VAL A 63 13.31 20.83 8.95
C VAL A 63 13.47 21.12 10.44
N ALA A 64 13.19 20.14 11.30
CA ALA A 64 13.19 20.33 12.75
C ALA A 64 14.59 20.21 13.39
N GLY A 65 15.59 19.70 12.67
CA GLY A 65 16.97 19.54 13.16
C GLY A 65 17.11 18.59 14.37
N LYS A 66 16.14 17.69 14.58
CA LYS A 66 16.17 16.73 15.69
C LYS A 66 17.05 15.53 15.42
N TYR A 67 17.26 15.18 14.14
CA TYR A 67 18.09 14.07 13.69
C TYR A 67 19.25 14.59 12.85
N ALA A 68 20.41 13.94 12.93
CA ALA A 68 21.47 14.15 11.97
C ALA A 68 21.06 13.56 10.62
N HIS A 69 21.32 14.26 9.53
CA HIS A 69 21.00 13.82 8.18
C HIS A 69 22.28 13.44 7.43
N ALA A 70 22.35 12.20 6.97
CA ALA A 70 23.42 11.71 6.11
C ALA A 70 22.84 11.19 4.80
N ARG A 71 23.31 11.69 3.67
CA ARG A 71 22.89 11.23 2.32
C ARG A 71 24.01 10.43 1.66
N MET A 72 23.67 9.24 1.22
CA MET A 72 24.55 8.41 0.40
C MET A 72 24.30 8.75 -1.07
N LEU A 73 25.12 9.65 -1.63
CA LEU A 73 24.95 10.17 -3.00
C LEU A 73 25.51 9.24 -4.08
N LYS A 74 26.33 8.25 -3.69
CA LYS A 74 26.96 7.32 -4.62
C LYS A 74 26.48 5.89 -4.31
N ARG A 75 26.23 5.13 -5.34
CA ARG A 75 25.99 3.67 -5.21
C ARG A 75 27.30 2.97 -4.80
N SER A 76 27.16 1.85 -4.12
CA SER A 76 28.31 0.97 -3.77
C SER A 76 29.05 0.46 -5.00
N ASP A 77 28.32 0.14 -6.06
CA ASP A 77 28.86 -0.18 -7.37
C ASP A 77 28.54 0.96 -8.36
N PRO A 78 29.53 1.71 -8.83
CA PRO A 78 29.33 2.85 -9.74
C PRO A 78 28.88 2.43 -11.15
N ARG A 79 28.98 1.13 -11.51
CA ARG A 79 28.49 0.60 -12.80
C ARG A 79 26.98 0.48 -12.84
N ILE A 80 26.32 0.35 -11.69
CA ILE A 80 24.87 0.24 -11.61
C ILE A 80 24.24 1.62 -11.75
N VAL A 81 23.53 1.86 -12.83
CA VAL A 81 22.81 3.11 -13.13
C VAL A 81 21.33 2.98 -12.68
N LEU A 82 20.70 4.11 -12.39
CA LEU A 82 19.25 4.13 -12.17
C LEU A 82 18.51 3.69 -13.45
N PRO A 83 17.40 2.94 -13.31
CA PRO A 83 16.59 2.57 -14.46
C PRO A 83 15.99 3.80 -15.13
N ASP A 84 15.69 3.67 -16.41
CA ASP A 84 14.86 4.61 -17.14
C ASP A 84 13.40 4.38 -16.78
N VAL A 85 12.70 5.41 -16.27
CA VAL A 85 11.30 5.28 -15.85
C VAL A 85 10.43 6.12 -16.75
N ARG A 86 9.44 5.48 -17.40
CA ARG A 86 8.48 6.15 -18.27
C ARG A 86 7.06 6.00 -17.73
N ILE A 87 6.28 7.07 -17.81
CA ILE A 87 4.88 7.08 -17.43
C ILE A 87 4.03 6.90 -18.68
N ILE A 88 3.10 5.94 -18.63
CA ILE A 88 2.13 5.67 -19.70
C ILE A 88 0.76 6.15 -19.26
N ASP A 89 0.20 7.08 -20.02
CA ASP A 89 -1.17 7.58 -19.80
C ASP A 89 -2.19 6.59 -20.35
N MET A 90 -2.78 5.81 -19.46
CA MET A 90 -3.78 4.80 -19.82
C MET A 90 -5.11 5.37 -20.31
N ARG A 91 -5.32 6.68 -20.25
CA ARG A 91 -6.49 7.34 -20.83
C ARG A 91 -6.37 7.43 -22.36
N CYS A 92 -5.14 7.45 -22.87
CA CYS A 92 -4.82 7.51 -24.29
C CYS A 92 -4.66 6.12 -24.92
N GLU A 93 -4.68 5.04 -24.12
CA GLU A 93 -4.57 3.68 -24.61
C GLU A 93 -5.96 3.08 -24.89
N GLU A 94 -6.17 2.62 -26.10
CA GLU A 94 -7.40 1.95 -26.53
C GLU A 94 -7.08 0.62 -27.22
N THR A 95 -7.97 -0.35 -27.06
CA THR A 95 -8.00 -1.57 -27.87
C THR A 95 -8.79 -1.34 -29.14
N ASP A 96 -8.65 -2.24 -30.11
CA ASP A 96 -9.40 -2.19 -31.39
C ASP A 96 -10.92 -2.21 -31.17
N ASP A 97 -11.38 -2.74 -30.01
CA ASP A 97 -12.78 -2.77 -29.59
C ASP A 97 -13.23 -1.50 -28.82
N GLY A 98 -12.39 -0.48 -28.71
CA GLY A 98 -12.66 0.77 -27.97
C GLY A 98 -12.63 0.59 -26.44
N LEU A 99 -12.17 -0.55 -25.93
CA LEU A 99 -12.04 -0.80 -24.50
C LEU A 99 -10.66 -0.36 -24.00
N ARG A 100 -10.57 0.00 -22.72
CA ARG A 100 -9.28 0.31 -22.10
C ARG A 100 -8.50 -0.97 -21.81
N PRO A 101 -7.29 -1.13 -22.35
CA PRO A 101 -6.47 -2.34 -22.11
C PRO A 101 -5.96 -2.36 -20.66
N VAL A 102 -5.70 -3.56 -20.15
CA VAL A 102 -5.05 -3.73 -18.84
C VAL A 102 -3.54 -3.54 -18.96
N LEU A 103 -2.98 -4.00 -20.07
CA LEU A 103 -1.56 -3.84 -20.41
C LEU A 103 -1.46 -2.92 -21.65
N SER A 104 -0.67 -1.86 -21.54
CA SER A 104 -0.40 -0.96 -22.66
C SER A 104 0.39 -1.66 -23.77
N LYS A 105 0.29 -1.15 -24.99
CA LYS A 105 1.07 -1.64 -26.13
C LYS A 105 2.58 -1.58 -25.87
N GLU A 106 3.04 -0.52 -25.18
CA GLU A 106 4.44 -0.36 -24.83
C GLU A 106 4.89 -1.38 -23.79
N LEU A 107 4.09 -1.69 -22.77
CA LEU A 107 4.42 -2.71 -21.79
C LEU A 107 4.55 -4.09 -22.45
N ILE A 108 3.61 -4.43 -23.34
CA ILE A 108 3.65 -5.69 -24.08
C ILE A 108 4.91 -5.76 -24.94
N ARG A 109 5.28 -4.68 -25.62
CA ARG A 109 6.50 -4.61 -26.43
C ARG A 109 7.75 -4.81 -25.57
N GLY A 110 7.87 -4.06 -24.47
CA GLY A 110 9.02 -4.13 -23.56
C GLY A 110 9.24 -5.54 -23.00
N VAL A 111 8.17 -6.23 -22.59
CA VAL A 111 8.26 -7.62 -22.12
C VAL A 111 8.73 -8.56 -23.25
N ARG A 112 8.17 -8.43 -24.48
CA ARG A 112 8.57 -9.27 -25.63
C ARG A 112 10.03 -9.08 -26.01
N GLU A 113 10.53 -7.85 -25.98
CA GLU A 113 11.93 -7.53 -26.25
C GLU A 113 12.84 -8.26 -25.24
N ARG A 114 12.50 -8.26 -23.94
CA ARG A 114 13.29 -8.96 -22.91
C ARG A 114 13.27 -10.47 -23.07
N ILE A 115 12.13 -11.05 -23.38
CA ILE A 115 12.03 -12.49 -23.67
C ILE A 115 12.91 -12.85 -24.84
N SER A 116 12.94 -12.05 -25.91
CA SER A 116 13.72 -12.35 -27.14
C SER A 116 15.23 -12.37 -26.90
N VAL A 117 15.74 -11.69 -25.90
CA VAL A 117 17.18 -11.66 -25.54
C VAL A 117 17.50 -12.48 -24.29
N GLY A 118 16.51 -13.22 -23.73
CA GLY A 118 16.72 -14.09 -22.58
C GLY A 118 16.78 -13.34 -21.24
N GLU A 119 16.33 -12.10 -21.21
CA GLU A 119 16.19 -11.30 -19.98
C GLU A 119 14.84 -11.51 -19.31
N GLN A 120 14.72 -11.10 -18.07
CA GLN A 120 13.53 -11.31 -17.25
C GLN A 120 12.76 -10.02 -17.02
N SER A 121 11.45 -10.18 -16.84
CA SER A 121 10.54 -9.06 -16.57
C SER A 121 9.73 -9.26 -15.28
N ILE A 122 9.45 -8.18 -14.59
CA ILE A 122 8.50 -8.15 -13.47
C ILE A 122 7.27 -7.34 -13.89
N ILE A 123 6.08 -7.92 -13.71
CA ILE A 123 4.82 -7.19 -13.83
C ILE A 123 4.25 -6.98 -12.42
N PHE A 124 4.30 -5.75 -11.97
CA PHE A 124 3.92 -5.35 -10.62
C PHE A 124 2.48 -4.83 -10.58
N LEU A 125 1.73 -5.28 -9.58
CA LEU A 125 0.40 -4.76 -9.26
C LEU A 125 0.36 -4.25 -7.81
N ASN A 126 -0.12 -3.04 -7.64
CA ASN A 126 -0.42 -2.54 -6.31
C ASN A 126 -1.80 -3.05 -5.85
N ARG A 127 -1.83 -4.18 -5.12
CA ARG A 127 -3.07 -4.91 -4.81
C ARG A 127 -3.83 -4.44 -3.56
N ARG A 128 -3.45 -3.40 -2.87
CA ARG A 128 -4.21 -2.99 -1.67
C ARG A 128 -5.61 -2.53 -2.05
N GLY A 129 -6.63 -3.36 -1.78
CA GLY A 129 -8.05 -3.01 -1.85
C GLY A 129 -8.91 -3.73 -2.89
N PHE A 130 -8.37 -4.60 -3.75
CA PHE A 130 -9.17 -5.39 -4.69
C PHE A 130 -9.26 -6.86 -4.27
N ALA A 131 -10.13 -7.11 -3.30
CA ALA A 131 -10.75 -8.41 -3.17
C ALA A 131 -11.55 -8.68 -4.47
N LYS A 132 -11.56 -9.93 -4.96
CA LYS A 132 -12.44 -10.34 -6.06
C LYS A 132 -13.88 -10.19 -5.59
N GLN A 133 -14.48 -9.06 -5.88
CA GLN A 133 -15.85 -8.76 -5.48
C GLN A 133 -16.81 -9.30 -6.54
N MET A 134 -17.92 -9.84 -6.10
CA MET A 134 -19.04 -10.13 -6.97
C MET A 134 -19.83 -8.84 -7.20
N ILE A 135 -19.96 -8.44 -8.45
CA ILE A 135 -20.71 -7.24 -8.87
C ILE A 135 -21.70 -7.63 -9.95
N CYS A 136 -22.95 -7.20 -9.81
CA CYS A 136 -23.93 -7.29 -10.87
C CYS A 136 -23.74 -6.16 -11.87
N GLU A 137 -23.64 -6.46 -13.16
CA GLU A 137 -23.44 -5.45 -14.21
C GLU A 137 -24.71 -4.65 -14.50
N ASP A 138 -25.90 -5.22 -14.27
CA ASP A 138 -27.16 -4.54 -14.57
C ASP A 138 -27.61 -3.58 -13.45
N CYS A 139 -27.42 -3.90 -12.17
CA CYS A 139 -27.89 -3.06 -11.06
C CYS A 139 -26.78 -2.52 -10.13
N GLY A 140 -25.52 -2.90 -10.36
CA GLY A 140 -24.40 -2.48 -9.53
C GLY A 140 -24.30 -3.14 -8.16
N PHE A 141 -25.14 -4.14 -7.86
CA PHE A 141 -25.12 -4.87 -6.59
C PHE A 141 -23.74 -5.46 -6.32
N VAL A 142 -23.21 -5.22 -5.14
CA VAL A 142 -21.95 -5.81 -4.64
C VAL A 142 -22.28 -6.75 -3.49
N ALA A 143 -21.88 -8.02 -3.60
CA ALA A 143 -22.08 -8.99 -2.52
C ALA A 143 -21.27 -8.60 -1.28
N ARG A 144 -21.97 -8.33 -0.18
CA ARG A 144 -21.39 -7.93 1.11
C ARG A 144 -21.75 -8.91 2.21
N CYS A 145 -20.83 -9.08 3.14
CA CYS A 145 -21.08 -9.86 4.35
C CYS A 145 -22.12 -9.13 5.22
N PRO A 146 -23.22 -9.80 5.64
CA PRO A 146 -24.24 -9.17 6.48
C PRO A 146 -23.71 -8.77 7.86
N ASP A 147 -22.71 -9.49 8.37
CA ASP A 147 -22.11 -9.22 9.69
C ASP A 147 -21.00 -8.19 9.68
N CYS A 148 -20.37 -7.96 8.51
CA CYS A 148 -19.20 -7.11 8.40
C CYS A 148 -19.37 -5.93 7.45
N SER A 149 -20.46 -5.81 6.74
CA SER A 149 -20.67 -4.81 5.66
C SER A 149 -19.55 -4.73 4.62
N ALA A 150 -18.51 -5.53 4.78
CA ALA A 150 -17.39 -5.63 3.85
C ALA A 150 -17.78 -6.47 2.64
N ALA A 151 -17.29 -6.10 1.48
CA ALA A 151 -17.49 -6.93 0.31
C ALA A 151 -16.85 -8.31 0.49
N TYR A 152 -17.57 -9.33 0.08
CA TYR A 152 -17.03 -10.68 0.04
C TYR A 152 -15.91 -10.81 -0.99
N THR A 153 -14.93 -11.64 -0.66
CA THR A 153 -13.90 -12.06 -1.62
C THR A 153 -14.31 -13.36 -2.29
N TYR A 154 -14.37 -13.38 -3.61
CA TYR A 154 -14.67 -14.57 -4.39
C TYR A 154 -13.46 -15.47 -4.57
N HIS A 155 -13.60 -16.75 -4.27
CA HIS A 155 -12.61 -17.80 -4.47
C HIS A 155 -13.03 -18.75 -5.60
N ARG A 156 -12.48 -18.52 -6.81
CA ARG A 156 -12.87 -19.22 -8.05
C ARG A 156 -12.76 -20.73 -7.97
N LYS A 157 -11.70 -21.27 -7.35
CA LYS A 157 -11.49 -22.74 -7.27
C LYS A 157 -12.58 -23.46 -6.47
N MET A 158 -13.11 -22.79 -5.44
CA MET A 158 -14.11 -23.35 -4.54
C MET A 158 -15.53 -22.84 -4.83
N GLN A 159 -15.68 -21.89 -5.74
CA GLN A 159 -16.97 -21.24 -6.07
C GLN A 159 -17.67 -20.66 -4.82
N ILE A 160 -16.91 -20.07 -3.90
CA ILE A 160 -17.40 -19.46 -2.67
C ILE A 160 -17.04 -17.99 -2.55
N LEU A 161 -17.84 -17.26 -1.78
CA LEU A 161 -17.63 -15.91 -1.33
C LEU A 161 -17.22 -15.93 0.15
N THR A 162 -16.06 -15.40 0.50
CA THR A 162 -15.53 -15.42 1.89
C THR A 162 -15.38 -14.00 2.43
N CYS A 163 -15.82 -13.77 3.65
CA CYS A 163 -15.52 -12.55 4.40
C CYS A 163 -14.20 -12.72 5.16
N HIS A 164 -13.16 -11.99 4.77
CA HIS A 164 -11.85 -12.07 5.45
C HIS A 164 -11.80 -11.39 6.83
N LEU A 165 -12.90 -10.76 7.28
CA LEU A 165 -12.97 -10.14 8.62
C LEU A 165 -13.55 -11.09 9.68
N CYS A 166 -14.57 -11.87 9.32
CA CYS A 166 -15.22 -12.79 10.25
C CYS A 166 -15.08 -14.27 9.87
N GLY A 167 -14.60 -14.56 8.66
CA GLY A 167 -14.47 -15.92 8.15
C GLY A 167 -15.77 -16.50 7.57
N ALA A 168 -16.88 -15.75 7.55
CA ALA A 168 -18.14 -16.23 6.97
C ALA A 168 -17.97 -16.60 5.49
N MET A 169 -18.54 -17.74 5.09
CA MET A 169 -18.48 -18.26 3.74
C MET A 169 -19.90 -18.52 3.23
N VAL A 170 -20.16 -18.13 1.98
CA VAL A 170 -21.40 -18.41 1.27
C VAL A 170 -21.08 -18.89 -0.15
N SER A 171 -21.96 -19.69 -0.75
CA SER A 171 -21.82 -20.09 -2.15
C SER A 171 -21.86 -18.85 -3.05
N ALA A 172 -21.10 -18.88 -4.14
CA ALA A 172 -21.18 -17.83 -5.14
C ALA A 172 -22.59 -17.81 -5.76
N TYR A 173 -23.13 -16.60 -5.96
CA TYR A 173 -24.47 -16.46 -6.53
C TYR A 173 -24.43 -16.74 -8.03
N GLU A 174 -25.36 -17.52 -8.54
CA GLU A 174 -25.56 -17.72 -9.98
C GLU A 174 -26.37 -16.57 -10.60
N LYS A 175 -27.25 -15.95 -9.82
CA LYS A 175 -28.06 -14.79 -10.21
C LYS A 175 -27.95 -13.70 -9.16
N CYS A 176 -28.08 -12.47 -9.59
CA CYS A 176 -28.06 -11.32 -8.68
C CYS A 176 -29.21 -11.42 -7.66
N PRO A 177 -28.93 -11.44 -6.35
CA PRO A 177 -29.98 -11.51 -5.33
C PRO A 177 -30.85 -10.26 -5.29
N GLN A 178 -30.41 -9.15 -5.87
CA GLN A 178 -31.15 -7.89 -5.87
C GLN A 178 -32.08 -7.75 -7.10
N CYS A 179 -31.61 -8.09 -8.32
CA CYS A 179 -32.38 -7.86 -9.55
C CYS A 179 -32.64 -9.13 -10.39
N GLY A 180 -32.14 -10.31 -9.94
CA GLY A 180 -32.32 -11.58 -10.66
C GLY A 180 -31.45 -11.75 -11.91
N SER A 181 -30.64 -10.79 -12.29
CA SER A 181 -29.79 -10.85 -13.48
C SER A 181 -28.72 -11.93 -13.36
N GLU A 182 -28.43 -12.59 -14.48
CA GLU A 182 -27.32 -13.55 -14.63
C GLU A 182 -25.99 -12.87 -14.99
N LYS A 183 -26.02 -11.56 -15.29
CA LYS A 183 -24.82 -10.79 -15.62
C LYS A 183 -24.01 -10.44 -14.37
N ILE A 184 -23.40 -11.46 -13.81
CA ILE A 184 -22.54 -11.34 -12.63
C ILE A 184 -21.09 -11.28 -13.09
N ARG A 185 -20.40 -10.22 -12.69
CA ARG A 185 -18.97 -10.08 -12.88
C ARG A 185 -18.26 -10.28 -11.54
N TYR A 186 -17.30 -11.18 -11.52
CA TYR A 186 -16.37 -11.29 -10.42
C TYR A 186 -15.21 -10.32 -10.68
N SER A 187 -15.41 -9.08 -10.24
CA SER A 187 -14.49 -7.99 -10.44
C SER A 187 -13.37 -8.06 -9.40
N GLY A 188 -12.21 -8.13 -9.89
CA GLY A 188 -10.95 -7.85 -9.27
C GLY A 188 -9.96 -7.85 -10.42
N ALA A 189 -9.55 -6.67 -10.90
CA ALA A 189 -8.36 -6.57 -11.74
C ALA A 189 -7.15 -6.91 -10.87
N GLY A 190 -7.24 -8.09 -10.23
CA GLY A 190 -6.16 -8.66 -9.45
C GLY A 190 -5.13 -9.31 -10.35
N THR A 191 -4.08 -9.74 -9.72
CA THR A 191 -2.98 -10.49 -10.31
C THR A 191 -3.44 -11.59 -11.27
N GLU A 192 -4.59 -12.24 -11.02
CA GLU A 192 -5.14 -13.29 -11.90
C GLU A 192 -5.63 -12.77 -13.26
N LYS A 193 -6.25 -11.58 -13.33
CA LYS A 193 -6.66 -11.00 -14.62
C LYS A 193 -5.44 -10.62 -15.43
N VAL A 194 -4.43 -10.03 -14.78
CA VAL A 194 -3.15 -9.70 -15.41
C VAL A 194 -2.42 -10.96 -15.82
N GLU A 195 -2.42 -12.00 -14.98
CA GLU A 195 -1.84 -13.31 -15.28
C GLU A 195 -2.52 -13.97 -16.49
N ASN A 196 -3.87 -14.03 -16.52
CA ASN A 196 -4.61 -14.58 -17.65
C ASN A 196 -4.32 -13.80 -18.96
N MET A 197 -4.25 -12.46 -18.86
CA MET A 197 -3.89 -11.64 -20.01
C MET A 197 -2.44 -11.88 -20.43
N ALA A 198 -1.52 -11.98 -19.49
CA ALA A 198 -0.12 -12.29 -19.79
C ALA A 198 0.03 -13.66 -20.48
N PHE A 199 -0.67 -14.69 -20.02
CA PHE A 199 -0.71 -15.99 -20.70
C PHE A 199 -1.28 -15.91 -22.13
N ALA A 200 -2.31 -15.09 -22.34
CA ALA A 200 -2.90 -14.91 -23.67
C ALA A 200 -1.98 -14.16 -24.63
N VAL A 201 -1.22 -13.17 -24.12
CA VAL A 201 -0.35 -12.28 -24.91
C VAL A 201 1.04 -12.86 -25.10
N PHE A 202 1.58 -13.57 -24.10
CA PHE A 202 2.96 -14.12 -24.08
C PHE A 202 2.92 -15.65 -24.04
N LYS A 203 2.41 -16.26 -25.12
CA LYS A 203 2.10 -17.70 -25.19
C LYS A 203 3.30 -18.62 -24.94
N ASP A 204 4.49 -18.18 -25.32
CA ASP A 204 5.72 -18.96 -25.22
C ASP A 204 6.56 -18.62 -23.98
N ALA A 205 6.10 -17.72 -23.13
CA ALA A 205 6.81 -17.30 -21.93
C ALA A 205 6.50 -18.19 -20.72
N ARG A 206 7.49 -18.42 -19.90
CA ARG A 206 7.37 -19.09 -18.60
C ARG A 206 6.95 -18.06 -17.55
N ILE A 207 5.68 -18.07 -17.20
CA ILE A 207 5.07 -17.07 -16.30
C ILE A 207 4.84 -17.69 -14.94
N ALA A 208 5.19 -16.95 -13.87
CA ALA A 208 4.81 -17.29 -12.50
C ALA A 208 4.12 -16.12 -11.81
N ARG A 209 3.17 -16.46 -10.91
CA ARG A 209 2.49 -15.48 -10.06
C ARG A 209 2.89 -15.63 -8.61
N MET A 210 3.17 -14.49 -7.96
CA MET A 210 3.54 -14.42 -6.54
C MET A 210 2.74 -13.33 -5.82
N ASP A 211 1.67 -13.74 -5.18
CA ASP A 211 0.83 -12.90 -4.34
C ASP A 211 0.35 -13.67 -3.09
N SER A 212 -0.29 -12.96 -2.16
CA SER A 212 -0.75 -13.56 -0.89
C SER A 212 -1.71 -14.74 -1.08
N ASP A 213 -2.47 -14.79 -2.19
CA ASP A 213 -3.45 -15.85 -2.44
C ASP A 213 -2.81 -17.08 -3.09
N SER A 214 -1.77 -16.87 -3.90
CA SER A 214 -1.03 -17.95 -4.53
C SER A 214 -0.04 -18.61 -3.58
N MET A 215 0.47 -17.86 -2.58
CA MET A 215 1.47 -18.33 -1.62
C MET A 215 0.82 -19.08 -0.44
N THR A 216 0.35 -20.29 -0.69
CA THR A 216 -0.32 -21.12 0.34
C THR A 216 0.64 -21.72 1.37
N ARG A 217 1.93 -21.80 1.05
CA ARG A 217 3.00 -22.33 1.92
C ARG A 217 4.27 -21.50 1.78
N PRO A 218 5.03 -21.25 2.85
CA PRO A 218 6.30 -20.52 2.79
C PRO A 218 7.31 -21.14 1.81
N SER A 219 7.35 -22.49 1.70
CA SER A 219 8.22 -23.20 0.78
C SER A 219 7.97 -22.87 -0.70
N LEU A 220 6.72 -22.59 -1.08
CA LEU A 220 6.37 -22.22 -2.46
C LEU A 220 6.95 -20.85 -2.84
N TYR A 221 7.02 -19.93 -1.89
CA TYR A 221 7.67 -18.63 -2.08
C TYR A 221 9.14 -18.79 -2.44
N GLU A 222 9.89 -19.58 -1.66
CA GLU A 222 11.31 -19.84 -1.91
C GLU A 222 11.55 -20.61 -3.21
N GLU A 223 10.67 -21.56 -3.55
CA GLU A 223 10.73 -22.33 -4.79
C GLU A 223 10.60 -21.42 -6.02
N ILE A 224 9.57 -20.55 -6.07
CA ILE A 224 9.35 -19.64 -7.21
C ILE A 224 10.51 -18.65 -7.33
N LEU A 225 10.99 -18.09 -6.22
CA LEU A 225 12.14 -17.19 -6.25
C LEU A 225 13.41 -17.90 -6.72
N GLY A 226 13.62 -19.14 -6.30
CA GLY A 226 14.73 -19.97 -6.76
C GLY A 226 14.68 -20.21 -8.27
N LYS A 227 13.52 -20.60 -8.80
CA LYS A 227 13.30 -20.77 -10.24
C LYS A 227 13.54 -19.47 -11.02
N PHE A 228 13.04 -18.34 -10.49
CA PHE A 228 13.21 -17.03 -11.12
C PHE A 228 14.70 -16.63 -11.17
N ARG A 229 15.44 -16.82 -10.07
CA ARG A 229 16.89 -16.56 -10.04
C ARG A 229 17.70 -17.42 -11.03
N ARG A 230 17.28 -18.66 -11.28
CA ARG A 230 17.94 -19.56 -12.24
C ARG A 230 17.53 -19.32 -13.69
N GLY A 231 16.67 -18.31 -13.95
CA GLY A 231 16.18 -18.03 -15.30
C GLY A 231 15.17 -19.05 -15.84
N GLU A 232 14.53 -19.83 -14.97
CA GLU A 232 13.49 -20.81 -15.34
C GLU A 232 12.10 -20.16 -15.52
N ILE A 233 11.97 -18.87 -15.15
CA ILE A 233 10.77 -18.05 -15.27
C ILE A 233 11.16 -16.77 -15.99
N ASP A 234 10.43 -16.39 -17.04
CA ASP A 234 10.68 -15.19 -17.85
C ASP A 234 9.92 -13.98 -17.31
N ILE A 235 8.69 -14.20 -16.84
CA ILE A 235 7.81 -13.13 -16.32
C ILE A 235 7.37 -13.49 -14.90
N LEU A 236 7.69 -12.63 -13.94
CA LEU A 236 7.18 -12.72 -12.58
C LEU A 236 6.07 -11.69 -12.38
N ILE A 237 4.84 -12.15 -12.14
CA ILE A 237 3.70 -11.28 -11.85
C ILE A 237 3.48 -11.28 -10.35
N GLY A 238 3.41 -10.08 -9.71
CA GLY A 238 3.17 -10.08 -8.29
C GLY A 238 2.88 -8.71 -7.68
N THR A 239 2.78 -8.71 -6.36
CA THR A 239 2.41 -7.55 -5.56
C THR A 239 3.59 -7.09 -4.70
N GLN A 240 3.34 -6.38 -3.61
CA GLN A 240 4.38 -5.87 -2.70
C GLN A 240 5.38 -6.94 -2.21
N MET A 241 5.05 -8.23 -2.30
CA MET A 241 5.96 -9.31 -1.94
C MET A 241 7.23 -9.34 -2.81
N ILE A 242 7.12 -8.93 -4.08
CA ILE A 242 8.26 -8.87 -5.01
C ILE A 242 9.00 -7.53 -4.98
N ALA A 243 8.41 -6.52 -4.35
CA ALA A 243 9.04 -5.21 -4.21
C ALA A 243 10.12 -5.16 -3.13
N LYS A 244 10.15 -6.12 -2.20
CA LYS A 244 10.98 -6.08 -1.00
C LYS A 244 12.16 -7.05 -1.04
N GLY A 245 13.35 -6.55 -0.68
CA GLY A 245 14.52 -7.35 -0.29
C GLY A 245 15.09 -8.32 -1.32
N LEU A 246 14.58 -8.36 -2.55
CA LEU A 246 14.97 -9.32 -3.56
C LEU A 246 15.93 -8.70 -4.56
N ASP A 247 16.95 -9.47 -4.95
CA ASP A 247 17.92 -9.10 -5.97
C ASP A 247 17.85 -10.09 -7.12
N PHE A 248 17.58 -9.55 -8.33
CA PHE A 248 17.47 -10.32 -9.56
C PHE A 248 18.28 -9.63 -10.67
N PRO A 249 19.55 -10.01 -10.86
CA PRO A 249 20.44 -9.34 -11.82
C PRO A 249 19.93 -9.35 -13.25
N ASN A 250 19.18 -10.38 -13.64
CA ASN A 250 18.64 -10.56 -15.00
C ASN A 250 17.30 -9.84 -15.25
N VAL A 251 16.77 -9.15 -14.24
CA VAL A 251 15.55 -8.33 -14.38
C VAL A 251 15.93 -6.96 -14.93
N THR A 252 15.65 -6.74 -16.19
CA THR A 252 15.93 -5.48 -16.89
C THR A 252 14.69 -4.68 -17.19
N PHE A 253 13.48 -5.27 -17.03
CA PHE A 253 12.20 -4.61 -17.27
C PHE A 253 11.22 -4.78 -16.12
N VAL A 254 10.57 -3.68 -15.72
CA VAL A 254 9.51 -3.70 -14.72
C VAL A 254 8.30 -2.92 -15.23
N GLY A 255 7.15 -3.57 -15.32
CA GLY A 255 5.88 -2.94 -15.66
C GLY A 255 4.98 -2.78 -14.44
N VAL A 256 4.59 -1.56 -14.08
CA VAL A 256 3.58 -1.29 -13.05
C VAL A 256 2.23 -1.14 -13.74
N VAL A 257 1.29 -2.04 -13.46
CA VAL A 257 0.02 -2.12 -14.22
C VAL A 257 -0.98 -1.04 -13.85
N ASN A 258 -1.04 -0.62 -12.59
CA ASN A 258 -1.93 0.43 -12.13
C ASN A 258 -1.34 1.12 -10.91
N ALA A 259 -0.74 2.28 -11.14
CA ALA A 259 -0.12 3.08 -10.07
C ALA A 259 -1.15 3.84 -9.20
N ASP A 260 -2.34 4.12 -9.73
CA ASP A 260 -3.35 4.97 -9.11
C ASP A 260 -4.00 4.35 -7.87
N MET A 261 -4.00 3.03 -7.77
CA MET A 261 -4.74 2.31 -6.73
C MET A 261 -4.37 2.73 -5.31
N GLY A 262 -3.10 3.06 -5.08
CA GLY A 262 -2.62 3.54 -3.78
C GLY A 262 -3.14 4.93 -3.44
N LEU A 263 -3.34 5.79 -4.44
CA LEU A 263 -3.74 7.19 -4.29
C LEU A 263 -5.19 7.35 -3.83
N PHE A 264 -6.08 6.42 -4.19
CA PHE A 264 -7.51 6.47 -3.85
C PHE A 264 -7.85 5.90 -2.46
N LEU A 265 -6.86 5.50 -1.68
CA LEU A 265 -7.09 5.10 -0.31
C LEU A 265 -7.46 6.31 0.55
N PRO A 266 -8.49 6.23 1.42
CA PRO A 266 -8.86 7.31 2.33
C PRO A 266 -7.87 7.41 3.50
N ASP A 267 -6.63 7.71 3.20
CA ASP A 267 -5.52 7.82 4.16
C ASP A 267 -4.61 8.98 3.72
N PHE A 268 -4.33 9.89 4.63
CA PHE A 268 -3.46 11.04 4.34
C PHE A 268 -2.04 10.64 3.90
N ARG A 269 -1.63 9.38 4.12
CA ARG A 269 -0.36 8.82 3.63
C ARG A 269 -0.46 8.16 2.25
N ALA A 270 -1.60 8.27 1.56
CA ALA A 270 -1.81 7.59 0.30
C ALA A 270 -0.77 7.97 -0.77
N ALA A 271 -0.49 9.26 -0.93
CA ALA A 271 0.53 9.77 -1.86
C ALA A 271 1.94 9.32 -1.45
N GLU A 272 2.31 9.47 -0.19
CA GLU A 272 3.60 9.04 0.36
C GLU A 272 3.86 7.55 0.12
N ARG A 273 2.88 6.71 0.44
CA ARG A 273 3.00 5.26 0.23
C ARG A 273 3.09 4.87 -1.24
N THR A 274 2.39 5.58 -2.10
CA THR A 274 2.46 5.35 -3.55
C THR A 274 3.83 5.72 -4.07
N PHE A 275 4.36 6.89 -3.71
CA PHE A 275 5.70 7.31 -4.04
C PHE A 275 6.76 6.29 -3.59
N GLN A 276 6.73 5.89 -2.31
CA GLN A 276 7.66 4.92 -1.74
C GLN A 276 7.62 3.58 -2.47
N LEU A 277 6.42 3.08 -2.74
CA LEU A 277 6.22 1.81 -3.42
C LEU A 277 6.73 1.85 -4.87
N LEU A 278 6.40 2.89 -5.63
CA LEU A 278 6.85 3.05 -7.02
C LEU A 278 8.37 3.16 -7.09
N THR A 279 8.99 3.92 -6.19
CA THR A 279 10.46 4.05 -6.11
C THR A 279 11.12 2.71 -5.76
N GLN A 280 10.55 1.94 -4.82
CA GLN A 280 11.06 0.61 -4.49
C GLN A 280 10.97 -0.36 -5.67
N VAL A 281 9.83 -0.36 -6.37
CA VAL A 281 9.58 -1.21 -7.53
C VAL A 281 10.51 -0.82 -8.69
N ALA A 282 10.67 0.48 -8.94
CA ALA A 282 11.62 0.98 -9.94
C ALA A 282 13.05 0.50 -9.64
N GLY A 283 13.46 0.53 -8.38
CA GLY A 283 14.76 0.01 -7.95
C GLY A 283 14.99 -1.49 -8.14
N ARG A 284 14.03 -2.26 -8.68
CA ARG A 284 14.20 -3.69 -9.02
C ARG A 284 14.77 -3.92 -10.42
N ALA A 285 14.59 -2.99 -11.34
CA ALA A 285 15.14 -3.08 -12.69
C ALA A 285 16.61 -2.66 -12.75
N GLY A 286 17.41 -3.34 -13.58
CA GLY A 286 18.78 -2.92 -13.91
C GLY A 286 19.78 -3.01 -12.75
N ARG A 287 19.73 -4.08 -11.97
CA ARG A 287 20.75 -4.37 -10.94
C ARG A 287 21.95 -5.14 -11.48
N GLY A 288 21.88 -5.59 -12.72
CA GLY A 288 22.98 -6.23 -13.44
C GLY A 288 23.79 -5.25 -14.31
N GLU A 289 24.43 -5.77 -15.34
CA GLU A 289 25.25 -4.99 -16.27
C GLU A 289 24.42 -4.16 -17.25
N HIS A 290 23.15 -4.52 -17.45
CA HIS A 290 22.23 -3.83 -18.35
C HIS A 290 21.39 -2.78 -17.62
N ARG A 291 21.21 -1.63 -18.27
CA ARG A 291 20.34 -0.58 -17.75
C ARG A 291 18.89 -1.09 -17.70
N GLY A 292 18.24 -0.90 -16.54
CA GLY A 292 16.84 -1.25 -16.37
C GLY A 292 15.88 -0.25 -17.00
N GLU A 293 14.72 -0.74 -17.40
CA GLU A 293 13.60 0.07 -17.87
C GLU A 293 12.36 -0.20 -17.01
N VAL A 294 11.63 0.87 -16.66
CA VAL A 294 10.40 0.77 -15.87
C VAL A 294 9.28 1.50 -16.60
N LEU A 295 8.14 0.85 -16.75
CA LEU A 295 6.93 1.48 -17.27
C LEU A 295 5.88 1.57 -16.15
N ILE A 296 5.39 2.79 -15.89
CA ILE A 296 4.34 3.04 -14.91
C ILE A 296 3.05 3.39 -15.64
N GLN A 297 2.09 2.47 -15.66
CA GLN A 297 0.76 2.70 -16.21
C GLN A 297 -0.13 3.40 -15.19
N THR A 298 -0.74 4.52 -15.58
CA THR A 298 -1.58 5.35 -14.70
C THR A 298 -2.66 6.09 -15.49
N GLY A 299 -3.79 6.37 -14.85
CA GLY A 299 -4.79 7.35 -15.32
C GLY A 299 -4.51 8.78 -14.86
N ASN A 300 -3.48 8.99 -13.99
CA ASN A 300 -3.12 10.30 -13.45
C ASN A 300 -1.63 10.63 -13.68
N PRO A 301 -1.19 10.78 -14.95
CA PRO A 301 0.24 10.91 -15.27
C PRO A 301 0.92 12.16 -14.70
N PHE A 302 0.16 13.15 -14.26
CA PHE A 302 0.65 14.39 -13.66
C PHE A 302 0.60 14.39 -12.13
N ASN A 303 0.25 13.30 -11.49
CA ASN A 303 0.25 13.20 -10.02
C ASN A 303 1.68 13.31 -9.48
N SER A 304 1.90 14.20 -8.49
CA SER A 304 3.24 14.49 -7.95
C SER A 304 3.96 13.25 -7.40
N ALA A 305 3.26 12.35 -6.71
CA ALA A 305 3.86 11.12 -6.20
C ALA A 305 4.34 10.17 -7.33
N ILE A 306 3.62 10.13 -8.46
CA ILE A 306 3.99 9.30 -9.61
C ILE A 306 5.15 9.94 -10.38
N THR A 307 5.07 11.25 -10.64
CA THR A 307 6.12 11.97 -11.38
C THR A 307 7.43 12.02 -10.60
N ALA A 308 7.38 12.29 -9.31
CA ALA A 308 8.57 12.26 -8.45
C ALA A 308 9.21 10.86 -8.37
N ALA A 309 8.39 9.80 -8.26
CA ALA A 309 8.90 8.43 -8.29
C ALA A 309 9.55 8.07 -9.63
N ALA A 310 8.98 8.52 -10.76
CA ALA A 310 9.55 8.31 -12.08
C ALA A 310 10.91 9.02 -12.26
N ASN A 311 11.06 10.19 -11.65
CA ASN A 311 12.30 10.97 -11.69
C ASN A 311 13.31 10.58 -10.58
N HIS A 312 12.98 9.60 -9.73
CA HIS A 312 13.76 9.26 -8.53
C HIS A 312 14.02 10.47 -7.61
N ASP A 313 13.09 11.40 -7.53
CA ASP A 313 13.22 12.70 -6.88
C ASP A 313 12.40 12.76 -5.59
N CYS A 314 13.06 12.39 -4.48
CA CYS A 314 12.47 12.49 -3.15
C CYS A 314 12.27 13.95 -2.72
N ASP A 315 13.22 14.85 -3.10
CA ASP A 315 13.20 16.22 -2.62
C ASP A 315 12.00 16.98 -3.18
N THR A 316 11.69 16.81 -4.47
CA THR A 316 10.46 17.35 -5.09
C THR A 316 9.20 16.78 -4.44
N PHE A 317 9.15 15.46 -4.18
CA PHE A 317 8.00 14.87 -3.52
C PHE A 317 7.77 15.48 -2.12
N TYR A 318 8.82 15.65 -1.32
CA TYR A 318 8.69 16.24 0.01
C TYR A 318 8.32 17.72 -0.04
N ALA A 319 8.85 18.47 -1.00
CA ALA A 319 8.51 19.87 -1.19
C ALA A 319 7.03 20.08 -1.56
N ASP A 320 6.43 19.15 -2.30
CA ASP A 320 5.00 19.18 -2.67
C ASP A 320 4.10 18.73 -1.51
N GLU A 321 4.47 17.66 -0.82
CA GLU A 321 3.60 17.02 0.17
C GLU A 321 3.62 17.70 1.56
N LEU A 322 4.77 18.23 2.00
CA LEU A 322 4.89 18.86 3.32
C LEU A 322 3.97 20.08 3.52
N PRO A 323 3.83 21.02 2.57
CA PRO A 323 2.88 22.12 2.70
C PRO A 323 1.43 21.66 2.87
N VAL A 324 1.01 20.62 2.15
CA VAL A 324 -0.33 20.03 2.28
C VAL A 324 -0.54 19.44 3.68
N ARG A 325 0.49 18.76 4.22
CA ARG A 325 0.45 18.23 5.59
C ARG A 325 0.38 19.32 6.64
N GLU A 326 1.06 20.44 6.42
CA GLU A 326 1.05 21.60 7.30
C GLU A 326 -0.33 22.26 7.31
N GLU A 327 -0.88 22.58 6.15
CA GLU A 327 -2.19 23.19 6.00
C GLU A 327 -3.30 22.36 6.66
N LEU A 328 -3.26 21.04 6.45
CA LEU A 328 -4.24 20.09 6.97
C LEU A 328 -3.92 19.59 8.39
N LYS A 329 -2.86 20.10 9.04
CA LYS A 329 -2.37 19.69 10.36
C LYS A 329 -2.16 18.18 10.50
N PHE A 330 -1.72 17.53 9.43
CA PHE A 330 -1.34 16.12 9.46
C PHE A 330 0.12 15.94 9.94
N PRO A 331 0.50 14.75 10.43
CA PRO A 331 1.90 14.45 10.69
C PRO A 331 2.79 14.74 9.46
N PRO A 332 3.96 15.38 9.62
CA PRO A 332 4.70 15.63 10.88
C PRO A 332 4.33 16.91 11.65
N TYR A 333 3.49 17.78 11.12
CA TYR A 333 3.16 19.07 11.74
C TYR A 333 2.13 18.97 12.87
N GLY A 334 1.25 17.97 12.79
CA GLY A 334 0.23 17.69 13.80
C GLY A 334 0.20 16.21 14.18
N HIS A 335 -0.78 15.88 14.99
CA HIS A 335 -1.05 14.53 15.44
C HIS A 335 -2.49 14.16 15.13
N VAL A 336 -2.71 12.91 14.74
CA VAL A 336 -4.04 12.38 14.45
C VAL A 336 -4.36 11.27 15.45
N ILE A 337 -5.50 11.40 16.12
CA ILE A 337 -6.07 10.36 16.96
C ILE A 337 -7.43 9.98 16.39
N ALA A 338 -7.65 8.71 16.12
CA ALA A 338 -8.96 8.17 15.77
C ALA A 338 -9.57 7.50 16.99
N LEU A 339 -10.75 7.93 17.37
CA LEU A 339 -11.56 7.31 18.39
C LEU A 339 -12.58 6.40 17.72
N HIS A 340 -12.59 5.12 18.10
CA HIS A 340 -13.51 4.14 17.55
C HIS A 340 -14.57 3.76 18.56
N PHE A 341 -15.81 3.69 18.09
CA PHE A 341 -16.96 3.25 18.86
C PHE A 341 -17.53 1.99 18.21
N ASP A 342 -17.64 0.92 18.96
CA ASP A 342 -18.13 -0.37 18.47
C ASP A 342 -19.32 -0.83 19.31
N GLY A 343 -20.40 -1.31 18.69
CA GLY A 343 -21.57 -1.82 19.39
C GLY A 343 -22.54 -2.55 18.47
N GLU A 344 -23.61 -3.12 19.05
CA GLU A 344 -24.60 -3.90 18.32
C GLU A 344 -25.72 -3.03 17.73
N ASP A 345 -25.95 -1.86 18.31
CA ASP A 345 -27.02 -0.92 17.94
C ASP A 345 -26.43 0.38 17.41
N PRO A 346 -26.56 0.68 16.10
CA PRO A 346 -25.98 1.86 15.50
C PRO A 346 -26.52 3.17 16.09
N GLN A 347 -27.82 3.23 16.46
CA GLN A 347 -28.42 4.44 17.02
C GLN A 347 -27.86 4.75 18.41
N LYS A 348 -27.66 3.70 19.24
CA LYS A 348 -27.02 3.87 20.56
C LYS A 348 -25.56 4.30 20.46
N ILE A 349 -24.82 3.74 19.47
CA ILE A 349 -23.43 4.14 19.25
C ILE A 349 -23.35 5.61 18.84
N GLU A 350 -24.17 6.03 17.90
CA GLU A 350 -24.22 7.39 17.39
C GLU A 350 -24.58 8.38 18.50
N ALA A 351 -25.64 8.08 19.26
CA ALA A 351 -26.05 8.92 20.39
C ALA A 351 -24.97 9.00 21.48
N TYR A 352 -24.34 7.87 21.83
CA TYR A 352 -23.25 7.85 22.79
C TYR A 352 -22.02 8.63 22.31
N ALA A 353 -21.65 8.44 21.05
CA ALA A 353 -20.52 9.12 20.43
C ALA A 353 -20.76 10.65 20.42
N ALA A 354 -21.95 11.10 19.99
CA ALA A 354 -22.32 12.51 20.01
C ALA A 354 -22.27 13.09 21.43
N GLN A 355 -22.87 12.41 22.41
CA GLN A 355 -22.83 12.84 23.82
C GLN A 355 -21.39 12.92 24.36
N LEU A 356 -20.54 11.94 24.05
CA LEU A 356 -19.14 11.98 24.44
C LEU A 356 -18.42 13.18 23.82
N MET A 357 -18.67 13.44 22.53
CA MET A 357 -18.04 14.57 21.84
C MET A 357 -18.46 15.92 22.46
N GLU A 358 -19.73 16.11 22.79
CA GLU A 358 -20.21 17.30 23.51
C GLU A 358 -19.53 17.47 24.87
N ARG A 359 -19.35 16.36 25.62
CA ARG A 359 -18.72 16.39 26.96
C ARG A 359 -17.26 16.78 26.91
N ILE A 360 -16.49 16.27 25.91
CA ILE A 360 -15.05 16.50 25.82
C ILE A 360 -14.70 17.83 25.15
N GLN A 361 -15.58 18.35 24.29
CA GLN A 361 -15.37 19.58 23.51
C GLN A 361 -14.87 20.78 24.36
N PRO A 362 -15.44 21.09 25.53
CA PRO A 362 -14.99 22.23 26.36
C PRO A 362 -13.57 22.08 26.91
N TYR A 363 -13.04 20.87 26.95
CA TYR A 363 -11.71 20.56 27.51
C TYR A 363 -10.64 20.46 26.46
N LEU A 364 -10.98 20.52 25.18
CA LEU A 364 -10.02 20.48 24.08
C LEU A 364 -9.32 21.85 23.93
N ASP A 365 -8.11 21.81 23.38
CA ASP A 365 -7.47 23.03 22.94
C ASP A 365 -8.24 23.63 21.76
N PRO A 366 -8.43 24.97 21.70
CA PRO A 366 -9.20 25.63 20.64
C PRO A 366 -8.72 25.31 19.21
N GLU A 367 -7.43 24.97 19.05
CA GLU A 367 -6.84 24.62 17.76
C GLU A 367 -7.05 23.14 17.36
N THR A 368 -7.65 22.34 18.27
CA THR A 368 -7.94 20.94 17.98
C THR A 368 -9.13 20.85 17.02
N GLU A 369 -8.87 20.30 15.85
CA GLU A 369 -9.93 20.00 14.88
C GLU A 369 -10.53 18.61 15.17
N VAL A 370 -11.84 18.55 15.17
CA VAL A 370 -12.59 17.34 15.50
C VAL A 370 -13.62 17.06 14.42
N THR A 371 -13.64 15.83 13.90
CA THR A 371 -14.73 15.41 13.01
C THR A 371 -15.92 14.93 13.82
N GLU A 372 -17.13 15.16 13.32
CA GLU A 372 -18.30 14.51 13.88
C GLU A 372 -18.17 12.98 13.82
N PRO A 373 -18.76 12.25 14.79
CA PRO A 373 -18.82 10.80 14.70
C PRO A 373 -19.53 10.35 13.43
N MET A 374 -18.86 9.55 12.62
CA MET A 374 -19.39 9.01 11.36
C MET A 374 -19.16 7.50 11.28
N PRO A 375 -19.94 6.77 10.49
CA PRO A 375 -19.66 5.36 10.22
C PRO A 375 -18.21 5.16 9.76
N ALA A 376 -17.53 4.17 10.32
CA ALA A 376 -16.17 3.83 9.90
C ALA A 376 -16.17 3.31 8.45
N PRO A 377 -15.04 3.37 7.69
CA PRO A 377 -14.96 2.86 6.32
C PRO A 377 -15.41 1.40 6.16
N ILE A 378 -15.28 0.60 7.21
CA ILE A 378 -15.94 -0.70 7.35
C ILE A 378 -16.93 -0.55 8.49
N GLU A 379 -18.19 -0.34 8.13
CA GLU A 379 -19.26 0.03 9.07
C GLU A 379 -19.61 -1.08 10.06
N ARG A 380 -19.36 -2.36 9.71
CA ARG A 380 -19.71 -3.50 10.55
C ARG A 380 -18.62 -4.57 10.50
N ILE A 381 -18.23 -5.10 11.67
CA ILE A 381 -17.30 -6.22 11.81
C ILE A 381 -17.84 -7.19 12.86
N LYS A 382 -17.95 -8.47 12.51
CA LYS A 382 -18.43 -9.55 13.41
C LYS A 382 -19.73 -9.17 14.14
N GLY A 383 -20.70 -8.64 13.40
CA GLY A 383 -22.00 -8.22 13.94
C GLY A 383 -22.03 -6.86 14.63
N LYS A 384 -20.89 -6.23 14.93
CA LYS A 384 -20.82 -4.94 15.60
C LYS A 384 -20.69 -3.79 14.60
N PHE A 385 -21.53 -2.79 14.75
CA PHE A 385 -21.41 -1.52 14.03
C PHE A 385 -20.23 -0.72 14.56
N ARG A 386 -19.61 0.09 13.70
CA ARG A 386 -18.43 0.86 13.98
C ARG A 386 -18.58 2.30 13.53
N TYR A 387 -18.35 3.20 14.45
CA TYR A 387 -18.28 4.64 14.21
C TYR A 387 -16.88 5.14 14.57
N MET A 388 -16.48 6.26 14.00
CA MET A 388 -15.21 6.89 14.33
C MET A 388 -15.33 8.40 14.34
N ALA A 389 -14.58 9.02 15.23
CA ALA A 389 -14.29 10.46 15.23
C ALA A 389 -12.78 10.65 15.17
N THR A 390 -12.32 11.66 14.46
CA THR A 390 -10.89 11.95 14.28
C THR A 390 -10.56 13.30 14.91
N PHE A 391 -9.50 13.34 15.69
CA PHE A 391 -8.94 14.54 16.28
C PHE A 391 -7.62 14.86 15.60
N ARG A 392 -7.44 16.11 15.19
CA ARG A 392 -6.17 16.66 14.69
C ARG A 392 -5.71 17.76 15.62
N ALA A 393 -4.52 17.63 16.21
CA ALA A 393 -4.00 18.56 17.18
C ALA A 393 -2.50 18.75 17.03
N GLY A 394 -2.02 19.97 17.23
CA GLY A 394 -0.59 20.27 17.23
C GLY A 394 0.15 19.66 18.44
N LYS A 395 -0.54 19.50 19.59
CA LYS A 395 -0.01 18.92 20.81
C LYS A 395 -0.95 17.85 21.37
N LEU A 396 -0.38 16.73 21.82
CA LEU A 396 -1.16 15.59 22.33
C LEU A 396 -1.43 15.63 23.84
N GLY A 397 -0.73 16.46 24.60
CA GLY A 397 -0.74 16.39 26.06
C GLY A 397 -2.14 16.49 26.66
N ARG A 398 -2.85 17.60 26.38
CA ARG A 398 -4.20 17.87 26.87
C ARG A 398 -5.22 16.89 26.27
N LEU A 399 -5.16 16.64 24.96
CA LEU A 399 -6.05 15.71 24.28
C LEU A 399 -5.95 14.30 24.89
N LYS A 400 -4.75 13.80 25.16
CA LYS A 400 -4.57 12.50 25.84
C LYS A 400 -5.10 12.48 27.26
N GLN A 401 -4.99 13.57 27.99
CA GLN A 401 -5.56 13.66 29.33
C GLN A 401 -7.09 13.57 29.29
N VAL A 402 -7.72 14.39 28.46
CA VAL A 402 -9.18 14.39 28.28
C VAL A 402 -9.68 12.99 27.90
N LEU A 403 -9.07 12.35 26.87
CA LEU A 403 -9.49 11.02 26.41
C LEU A 403 -9.17 9.86 27.38
N ARG A 404 -8.44 10.10 28.48
CA ARG A 404 -8.17 9.09 29.51
C ARG A 404 -9.16 9.14 30.67
N TYR A 405 -9.76 10.29 30.91
CA TYR A 405 -10.67 10.51 32.05
C TYR A 405 -12.14 10.30 31.67
N GLU A 406 -12.46 10.18 30.40
CA GLU A 406 -13.77 9.85 29.86
C GLU A 406 -13.87 8.39 29.38
#